data_653ad61106d7fe62361ee97e2e2bf481
#
_entry.id   653ad61106d7fe62361ee97e2e2bf481
#
_cell.length_a   1.000
_cell.length_b   1.000
_cell.length_c   1.000
_cell.angle_alpha   90.00
_cell.angle_beta   90.00
_cell.angle_gamma   90.00
#
_symmetry.space_group_name_H-M   'P 1'
#
loop_
_entity.id
_entity.type
_entity.pdbx_description
1 polymer ?
#
loop_
_entity_poly.entity_id
_entity_poly.type
_entity_poly.pdbx_seq_one_letter_code
_entity_poly.pdbx_strand_id
1 'polypeptide(L)'
;MEIKMKKSFLICSLIFLSLTLNAAEWGGAFSNVTEFAGKTEELKLVQNDGLSLWGKIPCSKDNNSYLLADVSYNFKYDAQDSANRAVNNILNLNLFEANFYWKLSPFSRLQLKAGRFPIADGTGSIFTQSADGLYLNFKSLKIEASVYGSYTGLLNSKVVEMLPLEDFGYKSNYIEETNDFYTLSAKYIPVALNLRIPFRAQNFVLQGWGFLDLNESNANRFLATVGFNGYISKNLSYNVQTSFQTVNFASISNFSKVNFSLYVENFILSLKGIYASGNNGSFSPFIPVTKKTPVFSFYDTEYSGLILAGIEANYLVKKIVNVFAGADFIIDARTENLDYRGFQYAAGLNYNIFPDLRLSAIAKQFFGKNTEENKLTLDIVLQMVF
;
A
#
# COMPACT_ATOMS: atom_id res chain seq x y z
N MET A 1 -23.91 12.03 43.35
CA MET A 1 -22.63 11.28 43.24
C MET A 1 -22.08 11.28 41.82
N GLU A 2 -22.91 11.15 40.81
CA GLU A 2 -22.52 11.11 39.38
C GLU A 2 -21.83 12.37 38.85
N ILE A 3 -22.27 13.56 39.25
CA ILE A 3 -21.69 14.86 38.82
C ILE A 3 -20.26 15.06 39.33
N LYS A 4 -19.97 14.59 40.55
CA LYS A 4 -18.60 14.66 41.11
C LYS A 4 -17.64 13.72 40.41
N MET A 5 -18.09 12.52 40.02
CA MET A 5 -17.30 11.56 39.29
C MET A 5 -16.94 12.07 37.87
N LYS A 6 -17.90 12.69 37.16
CA LYS A 6 -17.64 13.27 35.82
C LYS A 6 -16.64 14.42 35.86
N LYS A 7 -16.70 15.29 36.90
CA LYS A 7 -15.73 16.38 37.08
C LYS A 7 -14.33 15.86 37.44
N SER A 8 -14.23 14.85 38.31
CA SER A 8 -12.92 14.23 38.65
C SER A 8 -12.29 13.53 37.43
N PHE A 9 -13.10 12.84 36.62
CA PHE A 9 -12.62 12.22 35.39
C PHE A 9 -12.14 13.25 34.36
N LEU A 10 -12.86 14.37 34.21
CA LEU A 10 -12.46 15.48 33.32
C LEU A 10 -11.17 16.16 33.81
N ILE A 11 -11.01 16.37 35.12
CA ILE A 11 -9.80 16.96 35.70
C ILE A 11 -8.62 16.00 35.55
N CYS A 12 -8.79 14.71 35.82
CA CYS A 12 -7.74 13.71 35.60
C CYS A 12 -7.35 13.61 34.12
N SER A 13 -8.32 13.67 33.19
CA SER A 13 -8.04 13.68 31.73
C SER A 13 -7.27 14.94 31.31
N LEU A 14 -7.64 16.12 31.87
CA LEU A 14 -6.95 17.38 31.59
C LEU A 14 -5.53 17.41 32.19
N ILE A 15 -5.33 16.87 33.40
CA ILE A 15 -3.99 16.73 33.98
C ILE A 15 -3.15 15.73 33.24
N PHE A 16 -3.73 14.60 32.80
CA PHE A 16 -3.04 13.63 31.92
C PHE A 16 -2.66 14.25 30.59
N LEU A 17 -3.56 15.02 29.99
CA LEU A 17 -3.30 15.76 28.74
C LEU A 17 -2.19 16.80 28.95
N SER A 18 -2.18 17.54 30.03
CA SER A 18 -1.17 18.57 30.30
C SER A 18 0.22 18.01 30.61
N LEU A 19 0.31 16.83 31.22
CA LEU A 19 1.58 16.13 31.47
C LEU A 19 2.18 15.51 30.19
N THR A 20 1.34 15.16 29.21
CA THR A 20 1.78 14.57 27.93
C THR A 20 2.11 15.64 26.89
N LEU A 21 1.55 16.85 26.96
CA LEU A 21 1.80 17.93 25.99
C LEU A 21 3.26 18.40 25.95
N ASN A 22 4.01 18.25 27.04
CA ASN A 22 5.44 18.60 27.08
C ASN A 22 6.35 17.58 26.36
N ALA A 23 5.83 16.40 25.99
CA ALA A 23 6.56 15.36 25.28
C ALA A 23 5.92 15.01 23.92
N ALA A 24 4.86 15.72 23.53
CA ALA A 24 4.17 15.47 22.26
C ALA A 24 5.02 15.96 21.08
N GLU A 25 5.23 15.09 20.13
CA GLU A 25 5.78 15.41 18.82
C GLU A 25 4.62 15.69 17.86
N TRP A 26 4.74 16.67 17.00
CA TRP A 26 3.75 16.95 15.98
C TRP A 26 4.41 17.47 14.72
N GLY A 27 3.74 17.35 13.61
CA GLY A 27 4.23 17.83 12.33
C GLY A 27 3.14 17.74 11.26
N GLY A 28 3.51 18.10 10.07
CA GLY A 28 2.61 18.01 8.94
C GLY A 28 3.37 17.76 7.65
N ALA A 29 2.61 17.47 6.60
CA ALA A 29 3.13 17.36 5.25
C ALA A 29 2.15 18.03 4.28
N PHE A 30 2.70 18.74 3.33
CA PHE A 30 1.98 19.25 2.18
C PHE A 30 2.47 18.52 0.94
N SER A 31 1.54 18.13 0.06
CA SER A 31 1.85 17.54 -1.23
C SER A 31 1.03 18.25 -2.32
N ASN A 32 1.68 18.55 -3.42
CA ASN A 32 1.06 19.01 -4.65
C ASN A 32 1.47 18.05 -5.75
N VAL A 33 0.51 17.45 -6.42
CA VAL A 33 0.71 16.54 -7.55
C VAL A 33 -0.01 17.11 -8.75
N THR A 34 0.75 17.45 -9.79
CA THR A 34 0.23 17.86 -11.09
C THR A 34 0.54 16.76 -12.09
N GLU A 35 -0.49 16.14 -12.63
CA GLU A 35 -0.40 15.10 -13.64
C GLU A 35 -0.89 15.64 -14.97
N PHE A 36 -0.04 15.54 -16.00
CA PHE A 36 -0.40 15.73 -17.38
C PHE A 36 -0.50 14.35 -18.04
N ALA A 37 -1.69 13.92 -18.40
CA ALA A 37 -1.92 12.68 -19.10
C ALA A 37 -2.47 12.96 -20.49
N GLY A 38 -1.94 12.30 -21.51
CA GLY A 38 -2.41 12.48 -22.89
C GLY A 38 -2.52 11.14 -23.61
N LYS A 39 -3.62 10.98 -24.35
CA LYS A 39 -3.68 10.19 -25.58
C LYS A 39 -3.42 11.15 -26.72
N THR A 40 -3.13 10.64 -27.91
CA THR A 40 -2.64 11.38 -29.09
C THR A 40 -3.45 12.65 -29.46
N GLU A 41 -4.64 12.84 -28.96
CA GLU A 41 -5.55 13.97 -29.28
C GLU A 41 -6.16 14.69 -28.07
N GLU A 42 -5.96 14.21 -26.84
CA GLU A 42 -6.55 14.82 -25.63
C GLU A 42 -5.52 14.91 -24.51
N LEU A 43 -5.20 16.13 -24.10
CA LEU A 43 -4.38 16.39 -22.91
C LEU A 43 -5.27 16.50 -21.68
N LYS A 44 -5.03 15.66 -20.68
CA LYS A 44 -5.71 15.67 -19.39
C LYS A 44 -4.83 16.30 -18.33
N LEU A 45 -5.36 17.27 -17.58
CA LEU A 45 -4.71 17.87 -16.43
C LEU A 45 -5.44 17.46 -15.15
N VAL A 46 -4.75 16.80 -14.25
CA VAL A 46 -5.25 16.47 -12.91
C VAL A 46 -4.35 17.12 -11.87
N GLN A 47 -4.97 17.87 -10.96
CA GLN A 47 -4.32 18.49 -9.81
C GLN A 47 -4.80 17.78 -8.55
N ASN A 48 -3.86 17.37 -7.68
CA ASN A 48 -4.16 16.79 -6.40
C ASN A 48 -3.29 17.44 -5.31
N ASP A 49 -3.93 18.19 -4.42
CA ASP A 49 -3.29 18.88 -3.30
C ASP A 49 -3.64 18.17 -2.01
N GLY A 50 -2.64 17.86 -1.20
CA GLY A 50 -2.81 17.18 0.08
C GLY A 50 -2.15 17.92 1.22
N LEU A 51 -2.86 17.99 2.35
CA LEU A 51 -2.31 18.45 3.63
C LEU A 51 -2.55 17.34 4.66
N SER A 52 -1.51 16.87 5.32
CA SER A 52 -1.64 15.99 6.49
C SER A 52 -1.07 16.66 7.73
N LEU A 53 -1.68 16.35 8.87
CA LEU A 53 -1.23 16.75 10.19
C LEU A 53 -1.18 15.53 11.08
N TRP A 54 -0.08 15.35 11.78
CA TRP A 54 0.09 14.24 12.70
C TRP A 54 0.54 14.69 14.07
N GLY A 55 0.19 13.90 15.08
CA GLY A 55 0.64 14.09 16.47
C GLY A 55 0.96 12.75 17.10
N LYS A 56 2.07 12.68 17.83
CA LYS A 56 2.55 11.51 18.54
C LYS A 56 2.81 11.83 20.00
N ILE A 57 2.27 11.02 20.90
CA ILE A 57 2.44 11.12 22.34
C ILE A 57 3.19 9.88 22.81
N PRO A 58 4.46 10.01 23.23
CA PRO A 58 5.20 8.88 23.78
C PRO A 58 4.60 8.44 25.13
N CYS A 59 4.43 7.12 25.29
CA CYS A 59 3.91 6.48 26.50
C CYS A 59 5.01 5.78 27.30
N SER A 60 6.24 5.74 26.79
CA SER A 60 7.41 5.15 27.45
C SER A 60 8.63 6.06 27.32
N LYS A 61 9.59 5.95 28.26
CA LYS A 61 10.81 6.77 28.25
C LYS A 61 11.71 6.54 27.04
N ASP A 62 11.63 5.37 26.42
CA ASP A 62 12.39 4.99 25.25
C ASP A 62 11.65 5.26 23.92
N ASN A 63 10.48 5.95 24.00
CA ASN A 63 9.60 6.31 22.88
C ASN A 63 9.12 5.12 22.02
N ASN A 64 9.31 3.88 22.50
CA ASN A 64 8.88 2.67 21.79
C ASN A 64 7.38 2.41 21.93
N SER A 65 6.77 2.88 23.04
CA SER A 65 5.31 2.86 23.22
C SER A 65 4.76 4.28 23.05
N TYR A 66 3.72 4.42 22.23
CA TYR A 66 3.17 5.74 21.87
C TYR A 66 1.71 5.65 21.42
N LEU A 67 1.05 6.81 21.42
CA LEU A 67 -0.19 7.08 20.71
C LEU A 67 0.15 7.95 19.49
N LEU A 68 -0.39 7.64 18.32
CA LEU A 68 -0.20 8.39 17.09
C LEU A 68 -1.54 8.64 16.41
N ALA A 69 -1.75 9.87 15.96
CA ALA A 69 -2.87 10.21 15.08
C ALA A 69 -2.34 10.96 13.87
N ASP A 70 -2.90 10.69 12.70
CA ASP A 70 -2.62 11.37 11.44
C ASP A 70 -3.93 11.59 10.68
N VAL A 71 -4.19 12.83 10.30
CA VAL A 71 -5.37 13.24 9.54
C VAL A 71 -4.91 13.95 8.29
N SER A 72 -5.52 13.63 7.14
CA SER A 72 -5.24 14.34 5.89
C SER A 72 -6.51 14.92 5.28
N TYR A 73 -6.31 16.02 4.58
CA TYR A 73 -7.28 16.62 3.69
C TYR A 73 -6.70 16.66 2.28
N ASN A 74 -7.42 16.12 1.31
CA ASN A 74 -7.01 16.10 -0.09
C ASN A 74 -8.07 16.82 -0.94
N PHE A 75 -7.56 17.65 -1.84
CA PHE A 75 -8.34 18.36 -2.85
C PHE A 75 -7.91 17.84 -4.21
N LYS A 76 -8.84 17.28 -4.97
CA LYS A 76 -8.59 16.79 -6.33
C LYS A 76 -9.43 17.61 -7.33
N TYR A 77 -8.77 18.12 -8.35
CA TYR A 77 -9.36 18.85 -9.45
C TYR A 77 -9.01 18.17 -10.77
N ASP A 78 -10.03 17.85 -11.57
CA ASP A 78 -9.88 17.30 -12.92
C ASP A 78 -10.37 18.36 -13.93
N ALA A 79 -9.45 18.88 -14.76
CA ALA A 79 -9.74 19.98 -15.68
C ALA A 79 -10.52 19.56 -16.93
N GLN A 80 -10.62 18.27 -17.23
CA GLN A 80 -11.26 17.79 -18.47
C GLN A 80 -12.75 17.57 -18.35
N ASP A 81 -13.28 17.41 -17.18
CA ASP A 81 -14.71 17.27 -17.01
C ASP A 81 -15.37 18.64 -17.11
N SER A 82 -15.57 19.12 -18.35
CA SER A 82 -16.18 20.42 -18.64
C SER A 82 -17.63 20.49 -18.17
N ALA A 83 -18.32 19.37 -18.00
CA ALA A 83 -19.67 19.26 -17.49
C ALA A 83 -19.72 19.10 -15.96
N ASN A 84 -18.74 18.40 -15.38
CA ASN A 84 -18.60 18.15 -13.96
C ASN A 84 -17.13 18.37 -13.58
N ARG A 85 -16.71 19.62 -13.42
CA ARG A 85 -15.42 19.91 -12.78
C ARG A 85 -15.44 19.27 -11.39
N ALA A 86 -15.11 17.99 -11.35
CA ALA A 86 -15.25 17.18 -10.15
C ALA A 86 -14.21 17.63 -9.13
N VAL A 87 -14.62 18.57 -8.29
CA VAL A 87 -13.86 18.94 -7.10
C VAL A 87 -14.16 17.88 -6.04
N ASN A 88 -13.26 16.94 -5.87
CA ASN A 88 -13.35 15.98 -4.78
C ASN A 88 -12.58 16.51 -3.58
N ASN A 89 -13.32 16.79 -2.51
CA ASN A 89 -12.77 17.08 -1.18
C ASN A 89 -12.81 15.80 -0.36
N ILE A 90 -11.65 15.37 0.14
CA ILE A 90 -11.54 14.12 0.89
C ILE A 90 -10.89 14.42 2.24
N LEU A 91 -11.64 14.21 3.32
CA LEU A 91 -11.10 14.19 4.68
C LEU A 91 -10.83 12.73 5.07
N ASN A 92 -9.62 12.42 5.52
CA ASN A 92 -9.27 11.07 5.93
C ASN A 92 -8.54 11.03 7.26
N LEU A 93 -8.92 10.10 8.11
CA LEU A 93 -8.12 9.68 9.26
C LEU A 93 -7.17 8.57 8.78
N ASN A 94 -5.92 8.94 8.50
CA ASN A 94 -4.93 8.01 7.95
C ASN A 94 -4.48 6.99 8.98
N LEU A 95 -4.17 7.48 10.19
CA LEU A 95 -3.68 6.68 11.30
C LEU A 95 -4.36 7.11 12.59
N PHE A 96 -4.62 6.15 13.45
CA PHE A 96 -5.00 6.34 14.85
C PHE A 96 -4.57 5.09 15.60
N GLU A 97 -3.32 5.06 16.04
CA GLU A 97 -2.76 3.84 16.63
C GLU A 97 -2.25 4.04 18.03
N ALA A 98 -2.51 3.07 18.89
CA ALA A 98 -1.82 2.84 20.14
C ALA A 98 -0.81 1.72 19.95
N ASN A 99 0.47 2.02 20.13
CA ASN A 99 1.56 1.05 20.03
C ASN A 99 2.16 0.81 21.40
N PHE A 100 2.18 -0.44 21.84
CA PHE A 100 2.80 -0.88 23.08
C PHE A 100 3.93 -1.85 22.78
N TYR A 101 5.06 -1.63 23.41
CA TYR A 101 6.27 -2.39 23.20
C TYR A 101 6.86 -2.87 24.51
N TRP A 102 7.13 -4.18 24.59
CA TRP A 102 7.75 -4.81 25.75
C TRP A 102 9.00 -5.57 25.34
N LYS A 103 10.12 -5.23 25.98
CA LYS A 103 11.35 -5.98 25.89
C LYS A 103 11.28 -7.14 26.89
N LEU A 104 11.08 -8.36 26.39
CA LEU A 104 10.96 -9.55 27.23
C LEU A 104 12.34 -10.08 27.67
N SER A 105 13.34 -9.91 26.78
CA SER A 105 14.74 -10.27 27.04
C SER A 105 15.65 -9.40 26.14
N PRO A 106 16.99 -9.48 26.29
CA PRO A 106 17.91 -8.82 25.35
C PRO A 106 17.67 -9.18 23.87
N PHE A 107 17.09 -10.35 23.61
CA PHE A 107 16.92 -10.91 22.27
C PHE A 107 15.46 -11.12 21.86
N SER A 108 14.50 -10.75 22.71
CA SER A 108 13.08 -10.96 22.41
C SER A 108 12.23 -9.77 22.82
N ARG A 109 11.20 -9.52 22.00
CA ARG A 109 10.27 -8.42 22.20
C ARG A 109 8.85 -8.82 21.81
N LEU A 110 7.90 -8.17 22.45
CA LEU A 110 6.48 -8.24 22.16
C LEU A 110 5.99 -6.83 21.78
N GLN A 111 5.19 -6.75 20.74
CA GLN A 111 4.56 -5.51 20.31
C GLN A 111 3.07 -5.74 20.13
N LEU A 112 2.26 -4.85 20.66
CA LEU A 112 0.82 -4.78 20.46
C LEU A 112 0.49 -3.44 19.80
N LYS A 113 -0.24 -3.47 18.69
CA LYS A 113 -0.86 -2.27 18.11
C LYS A 113 -2.38 -2.42 18.15
N ALA A 114 -3.05 -1.31 18.40
CA ALA A 114 -4.51 -1.22 18.39
C ALA A 114 -4.94 0.08 17.71
N GLY A 115 -6.03 0.03 16.93
CA GLY A 115 -6.58 1.18 16.22
C GLY A 115 -6.38 1.09 14.71
N ARG A 116 -6.23 2.23 14.05
CA ARG A 116 -6.03 2.34 12.59
C ARG A 116 -4.54 2.43 12.28
N PHE A 117 -4.01 1.45 11.58
CA PHE A 117 -2.62 1.42 11.14
C PHE A 117 -2.46 0.69 9.81
N PRO A 118 -1.40 1.01 9.02
CA PRO A 118 -1.16 0.36 7.74
C PRO A 118 -0.71 -1.07 7.94
N ILE A 119 -1.21 -1.95 7.08
CA ILE A 119 -0.79 -3.33 6.98
C ILE A 119 -0.74 -3.77 5.52
N ALA A 120 0.16 -4.68 5.20
CA ALA A 120 0.29 -5.27 3.88
C ALA A 120 0.55 -6.77 4.00
N ASP A 121 0.14 -7.52 2.98
CA ASP A 121 0.61 -8.89 2.79
C ASP A 121 2.12 -8.91 2.47
N GLY A 122 2.76 -10.08 2.59
CA GLY A 122 4.21 -10.20 2.38
C GLY A 122 4.69 -9.85 0.98
N THR A 123 3.83 -9.98 -0.03
CA THR A 123 4.15 -9.55 -1.39
C THR A 123 4.02 -8.05 -1.56
N GLY A 124 3.26 -7.38 -0.68
CA GLY A 124 2.86 -5.99 -0.78
C GLY A 124 2.06 -5.67 -2.04
N SER A 125 1.42 -6.66 -2.64
CA SER A 125 0.73 -6.55 -3.92
C SER A 125 -0.71 -7.06 -3.88
N ILE A 126 -1.06 -7.91 -2.92
CA ILE A 126 -2.39 -8.50 -2.80
C ILE A 126 -3.27 -7.65 -1.89
N PHE A 127 -2.72 -7.24 -0.74
CA PHE A 127 -3.38 -6.39 0.22
C PHE A 127 -2.41 -5.35 0.76
N THR A 128 -2.77 -4.08 0.63
CA THR A 128 -2.04 -2.96 1.23
C THR A 128 -3.05 -1.87 1.56
N GLN A 129 -3.41 -1.75 2.82
CA GLN A 129 -4.44 -0.82 3.28
C GLN A 129 -4.25 -0.53 4.77
N SER A 130 -4.55 0.71 5.23
CA SER A 130 -4.81 0.96 6.65
C SER A 130 -6.17 0.36 7.02
N ALA A 131 -6.28 -0.24 8.20
CA ALA A 131 -7.55 -0.77 8.71
C ALA A 131 -7.60 -0.67 10.23
N ASP A 132 -8.82 -0.66 10.78
CA ASP A 132 -9.06 -0.57 12.22
C ASP A 132 -8.95 -1.97 12.85
N GLY A 133 -7.94 -2.21 13.70
CA GLY A 133 -7.71 -3.56 14.20
C GLY A 133 -6.72 -3.70 15.35
N LEU A 134 -6.31 -4.95 15.53
CA LEU A 134 -5.32 -5.37 16.51
C LEU A 134 -4.19 -6.12 15.80
N TYR A 135 -2.98 -5.85 16.20
CA TYR A 135 -1.78 -6.53 15.74
C TYR A 135 -0.91 -6.92 16.93
N LEU A 136 -0.57 -8.19 17.02
CA LEU A 136 0.35 -8.72 18.01
C LEU A 136 1.56 -9.30 17.28
N ASN A 137 2.77 -8.89 17.66
CA ASN A 137 4.01 -9.38 17.07
C ASN A 137 5.00 -9.81 18.17
N PHE A 138 5.43 -11.03 18.10
CA PHE A 138 6.54 -11.56 18.87
C PHE A 138 7.77 -11.71 17.99
N LYS A 139 8.89 -11.16 18.40
CA LYS A 139 10.16 -11.26 17.68
C LYS A 139 11.27 -11.75 18.59
N SER A 140 12.03 -12.73 18.10
CA SER A 140 13.28 -13.22 18.71
C SER A 140 14.36 -13.37 17.65
N LEU A 141 15.56 -13.81 18.05
CA LEU A 141 16.66 -14.11 17.10
C LEU A 141 16.31 -15.24 16.13
N LYS A 142 15.47 -16.18 16.53
CA LYS A 142 15.16 -17.39 15.75
C LYS A 142 13.85 -17.34 15.01
N ILE A 143 12.94 -16.47 15.44
CA ILE A 143 11.58 -16.46 14.92
C ILE A 143 10.94 -15.08 15.12
N GLU A 144 10.17 -14.67 14.14
CA GLU A 144 9.23 -13.56 14.26
C GLU A 144 7.85 -14.08 13.88
N ALA A 145 6.88 -13.95 14.78
CA ALA A 145 5.52 -14.41 14.59
C ALA A 145 4.55 -13.26 14.86
N SER A 146 3.57 -13.06 13.98
CA SER A 146 2.54 -12.05 14.20
C SER A 146 1.15 -12.54 13.85
N VAL A 147 0.19 -12.00 14.59
CA VAL A 147 -1.25 -12.19 14.36
C VAL A 147 -1.88 -10.83 14.16
N TYR A 148 -2.80 -10.75 13.22
CA TYR A 148 -3.51 -9.55 12.87
C TYR A 148 -4.99 -9.83 12.67
N GLY A 149 -5.85 -8.91 13.10
CA GLY A 149 -7.28 -8.92 12.83
C GLY A 149 -7.80 -7.49 12.76
N SER A 150 -8.61 -7.18 11.75
CA SER A 150 -9.11 -5.83 11.52
C SER A 150 -10.47 -5.78 10.85
N TYR A 151 -10.98 -4.56 10.70
CA TYR A 151 -12.21 -4.23 10.02
C TYR A 151 -12.02 -3.04 9.10
N THR A 152 -12.51 -3.11 7.87
CA THR A 152 -12.34 -2.05 6.87
C THR A 152 -13.53 -1.10 6.75
N GLY A 153 -14.72 -1.50 7.19
CA GLY A 153 -15.96 -0.76 6.99
C GLY A 153 -16.06 0.61 7.68
N LEU A 154 -15.07 0.98 8.50
CA LEU A 154 -14.98 2.33 9.10
C LEU A 154 -14.03 3.26 8.31
N LEU A 155 -13.43 2.80 7.22
CA LEU A 155 -12.57 3.61 6.37
C LEU A 155 -13.38 4.52 5.46
N ASN A 156 -12.78 5.61 4.99
CA ASN A 156 -13.40 6.42 3.95
C ASN A 156 -13.28 5.72 2.59
N SER A 157 -14.40 5.45 1.92
CA SER A 157 -14.44 4.74 0.63
C SER A 157 -13.61 5.42 -0.46
N LYS A 158 -13.47 6.75 -0.41
CA LYS A 158 -12.70 7.54 -1.38
C LYS A 158 -11.18 7.34 -1.31
N VAL A 159 -10.67 6.75 -0.22
CA VAL A 159 -9.23 6.49 -0.03
C VAL A 159 -8.91 5.01 0.08
N VAL A 160 -9.92 4.16 0.04
CA VAL A 160 -9.78 2.71 0.14
C VAL A 160 -9.62 2.13 -1.26
N GLU A 161 -8.54 1.39 -1.44
CA GLU A 161 -8.23 0.72 -2.71
C GLU A 161 -8.82 -0.70 -2.78
N MET A 162 -10.04 -0.89 -2.26
CA MET A 162 -10.72 -2.19 -2.37
C MET A 162 -11.25 -2.40 -3.78
N LEU A 163 -10.95 -3.56 -4.38
CA LEU A 163 -11.39 -3.87 -5.73
C LEU A 163 -12.86 -4.25 -5.78
N PRO A 164 -13.61 -3.76 -6.77
CA PRO A 164 -14.93 -4.27 -7.09
C PRO A 164 -14.82 -5.75 -7.52
N LEU A 165 -15.83 -6.55 -7.18
CA LEU A 165 -15.82 -7.99 -7.45
C LEU A 165 -16.74 -8.39 -8.62
N GLU A 166 -17.39 -7.43 -9.26
CA GLU A 166 -18.32 -7.66 -10.37
C GLU A 166 -17.63 -8.29 -11.57
N ASP A 167 -16.43 -7.85 -11.91
CA ASP A 167 -15.63 -8.37 -13.03
C ASP A 167 -15.22 -9.84 -12.82
N PHE A 168 -15.36 -10.35 -11.62
CA PHE A 168 -15.08 -11.75 -11.24
C PHE A 168 -16.34 -12.59 -11.03
N GLY A 169 -17.51 -12.06 -11.40
CA GLY A 169 -18.78 -12.80 -11.35
C GLY A 169 -19.43 -12.83 -9.96
N TYR A 170 -19.03 -11.96 -9.04
CA TYR A 170 -19.66 -11.78 -7.74
C TYR A 170 -20.58 -10.55 -7.75
N LYS A 171 -21.48 -10.47 -6.77
CA LYS A 171 -22.28 -9.25 -6.57
C LYS A 171 -21.36 -8.06 -6.24
N SER A 172 -21.80 -6.87 -6.59
CA SER A 172 -21.06 -5.64 -6.29
C SER A 172 -20.81 -5.49 -4.79
N ASN A 173 -19.56 -5.13 -4.48
CA ASN A 173 -19.16 -4.60 -3.18
C ASN A 173 -18.87 -3.10 -3.27
N TYR A 174 -19.15 -2.50 -4.42
CA TYR A 174 -18.95 -1.08 -4.67
C TYR A 174 -19.90 -0.26 -3.81
N ILE A 175 -19.38 0.79 -3.24
CA ILE A 175 -20.15 1.79 -2.50
C ILE A 175 -20.27 3.02 -3.40
N GLU A 176 -21.50 3.45 -3.66
CA GLU A 176 -21.76 4.63 -4.46
C GLU A 176 -21.02 5.84 -3.88
N GLU A 177 -20.23 6.52 -4.71
CA GLU A 177 -19.54 7.73 -4.31
C GLU A 177 -20.56 8.83 -4.10
N THR A 178 -20.68 9.28 -2.86
CA THR A 178 -21.50 10.46 -2.51
C THR A 178 -20.60 11.70 -2.55
N ASN A 179 -21.25 12.89 -2.62
CA ASN A 179 -20.51 14.15 -2.45
C ASN A 179 -20.08 14.44 -1.01
N ASP A 180 -20.34 13.51 -0.09
CA ASP A 180 -19.97 13.64 1.31
C ASP A 180 -18.46 13.58 1.50
N PHE A 181 -17.94 14.32 2.48
CA PHE A 181 -16.51 14.29 2.84
C PHE A 181 -16.03 12.91 3.28
N TYR A 182 -16.93 12.10 3.80
CA TYR A 182 -16.64 10.78 4.36
C TYR A 182 -17.79 9.82 4.09
N THR A 183 -17.51 8.79 3.30
CA THR A 183 -18.45 7.69 3.05
C THR A 183 -17.80 6.41 3.53
N LEU A 184 -18.54 5.57 4.28
CA LEU A 184 -18.02 4.30 4.80
C LEU A 184 -17.69 3.34 3.66
N SER A 185 -16.59 2.61 3.79
CA SER A 185 -16.11 1.67 2.78
C SER A 185 -16.77 0.28 2.88
N ALA A 186 -16.45 -0.58 1.91
CA ALA A 186 -16.85 -1.99 1.91
C ALA A 186 -16.38 -2.72 3.17
N LYS A 187 -17.23 -3.62 3.68
CA LYS A 187 -17.07 -4.27 4.98
C LYS A 187 -16.35 -5.60 4.84
N TYR A 188 -15.07 -5.62 5.21
CA TYR A 188 -14.26 -6.83 5.27
C TYR A 188 -13.66 -6.98 6.67
N ILE A 189 -13.42 -8.24 7.06
CA ILE A 189 -12.61 -8.58 8.23
C ILE A 189 -11.34 -9.28 7.73
N PRO A 190 -10.24 -8.52 7.48
CA PRO A 190 -8.92 -9.09 7.24
C PRO A 190 -8.36 -9.72 8.53
N VAL A 191 -7.90 -10.97 8.42
CA VAL A 191 -7.15 -11.66 9.48
C VAL A 191 -5.88 -12.24 8.90
N ALA A 192 -4.79 -12.25 9.67
CA ALA A 192 -3.53 -12.81 9.21
C ALA A 192 -2.74 -13.50 10.32
N LEU A 193 -2.00 -14.52 9.92
CA LEU A 193 -0.95 -15.16 10.69
C LEU A 193 0.32 -15.12 9.86
N ASN A 194 1.40 -14.55 10.41
CA ASN A 194 2.69 -14.47 9.74
C ASN A 194 3.75 -15.13 10.60
N LEU A 195 4.62 -15.87 9.94
CA LEU A 195 5.77 -16.53 10.53
C LEU A 195 7.00 -16.24 9.68
N ARG A 196 8.05 -15.70 10.28
CA ARG A 196 9.34 -15.47 9.65
C ARG A 196 10.43 -16.18 10.44
N ILE A 197 11.20 -17.01 9.77
CA ILE A 197 12.30 -17.78 10.33
C ILE A 197 13.60 -17.27 9.69
N PRO A 198 14.40 -16.47 10.40
CA PRO A 198 15.70 -16.05 9.91
C PRO A 198 16.69 -17.23 9.94
N PHE A 199 17.41 -17.39 8.84
CA PHE A 199 18.45 -18.41 8.72
C PHE A 199 19.68 -17.82 8.02
N ARG A 200 20.75 -17.52 8.76
CA ARG A 200 21.92 -16.79 8.26
C ARG A 200 21.52 -15.44 7.62
N ALA A 201 21.86 -15.22 6.34
CA ALA A 201 21.50 -14.04 5.56
C ALA A 201 20.14 -14.18 4.83
N GLN A 202 19.38 -15.22 5.14
CA GLN A 202 18.12 -15.57 4.48
C GLN A 202 16.96 -15.48 5.47
N ASN A 203 15.73 -15.34 4.96
CA ASN A 203 14.52 -15.49 5.73
C ASN A 203 13.58 -16.42 4.98
N PHE A 204 13.00 -17.36 5.68
CA PHE A 204 11.84 -18.11 5.25
C PHE A 204 10.59 -17.43 5.81
N VAL A 205 9.58 -17.23 4.99
CA VAL A 205 8.33 -16.54 5.34
C VAL A 205 7.14 -17.44 5.02
N LEU A 206 6.28 -17.61 6.00
CA LEU A 206 4.96 -18.24 5.82
C LEU A 206 3.90 -17.25 6.26
N GLN A 207 2.85 -17.10 5.46
CA GLN A 207 1.71 -16.26 5.81
C GLN A 207 0.40 -16.96 5.45
N GLY A 208 -0.57 -16.82 6.35
CA GLY A 208 -1.96 -17.14 6.08
C GLY A 208 -2.79 -15.87 6.18
N TRP A 209 -3.64 -15.59 5.20
CA TRP A 209 -4.58 -14.49 5.21
C TRP A 209 -6.00 -14.99 4.99
N GLY A 210 -6.95 -14.40 5.69
CA GLY A 210 -8.38 -14.52 5.44
C GLY A 210 -8.99 -13.14 5.28
N PHE A 211 -9.82 -12.96 4.27
CA PHE A 211 -10.62 -11.76 4.05
C PHE A 211 -12.08 -12.19 4.05
N LEU A 212 -12.71 -12.05 5.23
CA LEU A 212 -14.13 -12.39 5.38
C LEU A 212 -14.95 -11.24 4.83
N ASP A 213 -15.78 -11.53 3.85
CA ASP A 213 -16.61 -10.56 3.15
C ASP A 213 -17.98 -10.46 3.83
N LEU A 214 -18.29 -9.29 4.36
CA LEU A 214 -19.56 -8.98 5.01
C LEU A 214 -20.53 -8.21 4.09
N ASN A 215 -20.17 -8.05 2.81
CA ASN A 215 -21.02 -7.42 1.81
C ASN A 215 -21.90 -8.47 1.10
N GLU A 216 -22.76 -8.01 0.20
CA GLU A 216 -23.61 -8.90 -0.60
C GLU A 216 -22.83 -9.81 -1.57
N SER A 217 -21.59 -9.44 -1.91
CA SER A 217 -20.68 -10.26 -2.71
C SER A 217 -20.39 -11.61 -2.08
N ASN A 218 -20.32 -11.66 -0.73
CA ASN A 218 -20.04 -12.87 0.07
C ASN A 218 -18.85 -13.69 -0.50
N ALA A 219 -17.81 -13.01 -0.96
CA ALA A 219 -16.62 -13.60 -1.58
C ALA A 219 -15.48 -13.70 -0.56
N ASN A 220 -15.55 -14.68 0.34
CA ASN A 220 -14.50 -14.92 1.31
C ASN A 220 -13.25 -15.43 0.61
N ARG A 221 -12.11 -14.76 0.83
CA ARG A 221 -10.83 -15.10 0.22
C ARG A 221 -9.84 -15.58 1.28
N PHE A 222 -9.20 -16.70 1.01
CA PHE A 222 -8.16 -17.25 1.88
C PHE A 222 -6.88 -17.42 1.07
N LEU A 223 -5.75 -16.99 1.63
CA LEU A 223 -4.46 -17.04 0.97
C LEU A 223 -3.44 -17.74 1.88
N ALA A 224 -2.60 -18.54 1.25
CA ALA A 224 -1.38 -19.07 1.86
C ALA A 224 -0.18 -18.64 1.04
N THR A 225 0.76 -17.93 1.66
CA THR A 225 1.97 -17.39 1.02
C THR A 225 3.20 -18.06 1.59
N VAL A 226 4.08 -18.51 0.72
CA VAL A 226 5.43 -18.98 1.03
C VAL A 226 6.44 -18.05 0.38
N GLY A 227 7.46 -17.65 1.11
CA GLY A 227 8.47 -16.73 0.61
C GLY A 227 9.87 -17.02 1.12
N PHE A 228 10.84 -16.65 0.30
CA PHE A 228 12.25 -16.62 0.62
C PHE A 228 12.83 -15.27 0.23
N ASN A 229 13.54 -14.64 1.14
CA ASN A 229 14.24 -13.39 0.85
C ASN A 229 15.58 -13.34 1.58
N GLY A 230 16.54 -12.62 0.99
CA GLY A 230 17.85 -12.47 1.60
C GLY A 230 18.91 -12.02 0.62
N TYR A 231 20.17 -12.24 0.99
CA TYR A 231 21.33 -11.88 0.19
C TYR A 231 22.01 -13.12 -0.37
N ILE A 232 22.23 -13.17 -1.69
CA ILE A 232 23.06 -14.18 -2.37
C ILE A 232 24.54 -13.82 -2.18
N SER A 233 24.84 -12.51 -2.24
CA SER A 233 26.16 -11.94 -1.99
C SER A 233 26.03 -10.59 -1.27
N LYS A 234 27.14 -9.92 -0.96
CA LYS A 234 27.13 -8.58 -0.35
C LYS A 234 26.31 -7.56 -1.15
N ASN A 235 26.29 -7.72 -2.47
CA ASN A 235 25.72 -6.76 -3.40
C ASN A 235 24.47 -7.28 -4.11
N LEU A 236 24.09 -8.52 -3.92
CA LEU A 236 22.93 -9.12 -4.62
C LEU A 236 21.93 -9.66 -3.61
N SER A 237 20.75 -9.08 -3.58
CA SER A 237 19.60 -9.56 -2.83
C SER A 237 18.53 -10.18 -3.72
N TYR A 238 17.68 -10.99 -3.12
CA TYR A 238 16.52 -11.56 -3.80
C TYR A 238 15.31 -11.60 -2.87
N ASN A 239 14.14 -11.59 -3.48
CA ASN A 239 12.86 -11.83 -2.82
C ASN A 239 11.98 -12.65 -3.78
N VAL A 240 11.60 -13.85 -3.37
CA VAL A 240 10.76 -14.77 -4.13
C VAL A 240 9.59 -15.16 -3.23
N GLN A 241 8.37 -14.97 -3.71
CA GLN A 241 7.15 -15.28 -2.97
C GLN A 241 6.11 -15.87 -3.91
N THR A 242 5.36 -16.84 -3.41
CA THR A 242 4.19 -17.40 -4.08
C THR A 242 3.03 -17.50 -3.11
N SER A 243 1.85 -17.13 -3.57
CA SER A 243 0.61 -17.12 -2.82
C SER A 243 -0.43 -17.95 -3.57
N PHE A 244 -1.05 -18.87 -2.87
CA PHE A 244 -2.21 -19.61 -3.35
C PHE A 244 -3.45 -19.03 -2.69
N GLN A 245 -4.46 -18.73 -3.50
CA GLN A 245 -5.72 -18.15 -3.04
C GLN A 245 -6.86 -19.13 -3.34
N THR A 246 -7.82 -19.16 -2.45
CA THR A 246 -9.14 -19.76 -2.72
C THR A 246 -10.24 -18.78 -2.37
N VAL A 247 -11.31 -18.76 -3.17
CA VAL A 247 -12.52 -18.00 -2.90
C VAL A 247 -13.62 -18.99 -2.54
N ASN A 248 -14.18 -18.85 -1.34
CA ASN A 248 -15.22 -19.76 -0.80
C ASN A 248 -14.84 -21.26 -0.91
N PHE A 249 -13.54 -21.57 -0.94
CA PHE A 249 -13.01 -22.93 -1.14
C PHE A 249 -13.43 -23.61 -2.46
N ALA A 250 -13.89 -22.86 -3.46
CA ALA A 250 -14.41 -23.39 -4.72
C ALA A 250 -13.32 -23.56 -5.81
N SER A 251 -12.28 -22.76 -5.77
CA SER A 251 -11.24 -22.74 -6.82
C SER A 251 -9.90 -22.37 -6.22
N ILE A 252 -8.82 -22.68 -6.92
CA ILE A 252 -7.47 -22.30 -6.53
C ILE A 252 -6.88 -21.38 -7.58
N SER A 253 -6.33 -20.25 -7.15
CA SER A 253 -5.58 -19.31 -7.98
C SER A 253 -4.18 -19.08 -7.40
N ASN A 254 -3.27 -18.55 -8.23
CA ASN A 254 -1.87 -18.32 -7.85
C ASN A 254 -1.44 -16.89 -8.14
N PHE A 255 -0.68 -16.33 -7.22
CA PHE A 255 0.09 -15.10 -7.40
C PHE A 255 1.53 -15.35 -7.01
N SER A 256 2.47 -15.05 -7.90
CA SER A 256 3.89 -15.22 -7.65
C SER A 256 4.66 -13.95 -8.00
N LYS A 257 5.64 -13.61 -7.17
CA LYS A 257 6.47 -12.42 -7.34
C LYS A 257 7.93 -12.77 -7.11
N VAL A 258 8.78 -12.30 -7.98
CA VAL A 258 10.24 -12.41 -7.87
C VAL A 258 10.87 -11.05 -8.06
N ASN A 259 11.88 -10.76 -7.25
CA ASN A 259 12.71 -9.57 -7.38
C ASN A 259 14.16 -9.91 -7.06
N PHE A 260 15.09 -9.47 -7.93
CA PHE A 260 16.53 -9.49 -7.70
C PHE A 260 17.05 -8.07 -7.74
N SER A 261 17.87 -7.67 -6.78
CA SER A 261 18.44 -6.33 -6.73
C SER A 261 19.95 -6.39 -6.54
N LEU A 262 20.67 -5.76 -7.47
CA LEU A 262 22.12 -5.59 -7.46
C LEU A 262 22.44 -4.18 -6.97
N TYR A 263 23.27 -4.08 -5.96
CA TYR A 263 23.71 -2.84 -5.34
C TYR A 263 25.18 -2.59 -5.67
N VAL A 264 25.49 -1.51 -6.37
CA VAL A 264 26.86 -1.10 -6.70
C VAL A 264 27.01 0.35 -6.34
N GLU A 265 27.66 0.63 -5.21
CA GLU A 265 27.81 2.00 -4.67
C GLU A 265 26.49 2.77 -4.62
N ASN A 266 26.34 3.77 -5.49
CA ASN A 266 25.16 4.61 -5.58
C ASN A 266 24.14 4.11 -6.63
N PHE A 267 24.38 2.95 -7.23
CA PHE A 267 23.54 2.38 -8.27
C PHE A 267 22.82 1.13 -7.77
N ILE A 268 21.54 1.03 -8.07
CA ILE A 268 20.71 -0.15 -7.81
C ILE A 268 20.09 -0.58 -9.13
N LEU A 269 20.29 -1.83 -9.50
CA LEU A 269 19.62 -2.47 -10.63
C LEU A 269 18.72 -3.57 -10.10
N SER A 270 17.44 -3.53 -10.45
CA SER A 270 16.44 -4.53 -10.03
C SER A 270 15.81 -5.20 -11.25
N LEU A 271 15.67 -6.52 -11.16
CA LEU A 271 14.88 -7.34 -12.07
C LEU A 271 13.64 -7.81 -11.32
N LYS A 272 12.47 -7.64 -11.90
CA LYS A 272 11.20 -8.04 -11.29
C LYS A 272 10.39 -8.94 -12.22
N GLY A 273 9.67 -9.88 -11.62
CA GLY A 273 8.71 -10.73 -12.30
C GLY A 273 7.45 -10.87 -11.46
N ILE A 274 6.30 -10.82 -12.09
CA ILE A 274 5.00 -11.03 -11.44
C ILE A 274 4.20 -11.98 -12.32
N TYR A 275 3.58 -12.97 -11.70
CA TYR A 275 2.60 -13.85 -12.30
C TYR A 275 1.33 -13.82 -11.44
N ALA A 276 0.20 -13.52 -12.04
CA ALA A 276 -1.11 -13.70 -11.45
C ALA A 276 -1.95 -14.57 -12.38
N SER A 277 -2.46 -15.69 -11.89
CA SER A 277 -3.21 -16.63 -12.72
C SER A 277 -4.45 -16.01 -13.34
N GLY A 278 -4.74 -16.44 -14.56
CA GLY A 278 -5.93 -16.14 -15.34
C GLY A 278 -6.69 -17.42 -15.71
N ASN A 279 -7.36 -17.40 -16.86
CA ASN A 279 -8.13 -18.56 -17.36
C ASN A 279 -7.29 -19.53 -18.22
N ASN A 280 -5.98 -19.35 -18.27
CA ASN A 280 -5.09 -20.07 -19.18
C ASN A 280 -4.31 -21.21 -18.50
N GLY A 281 -4.94 -22.05 -17.74
CA GLY A 281 -4.24 -23.16 -17.09
C GLY A 281 -5.06 -23.87 -16.04
N SER A 282 -4.37 -24.56 -15.13
CA SER A 282 -5.01 -25.31 -14.05
C SER A 282 -5.50 -24.44 -12.90
N PHE A 283 -5.12 -23.16 -12.87
CA PHE A 283 -5.54 -22.21 -11.83
C PHE A 283 -6.70 -21.36 -12.35
N SER A 284 -7.60 -21.00 -11.44
CA SER A 284 -8.61 -19.97 -11.68
C SER A 284 -7.98 -18.57 -11.68
N PRO A 285 -8.68 -17.55 -12.21
CA PRO A 285 -8.22 -16.17 -12.12
C PRO A 285 -7.92 -15.75 -10.69
N PHE A 286 -6.79 -15.13 -10.49
CA PHE A 286 -6.43 -14.55 -9.19
C PHE A 286 -7.26 -13.29 -8.94
N ILE A 287 -7.83 -13.15 -7.76
CA ILE A 287 -8.65 -12.00 -7.36
C ILE A 287 -7.91 -11.22 -6.26
N PRO A 288 -7.22 -10.12 -6.59
CA PRO A 288 -6.58 -9.30 -5.58
C PRO A 288 -7.60 -8.67 -4.63
N VAL A 289 -7.15 -8.22 -3.46
CA VAL A 289 -8.01 -7.60 -2.45
C VAL A 289 -8.02 -6.10 -2.60
N THR A 290 -6.84 -5.51 -2.75
CA THR A 290 -6.70 -4.08 -2.99
C THR A 290 -6.01 -3.84 -4.34
N LYS A 291 -6.38 -2.75 -4.98
CA LYS A 291 -5.74 -2.28 -6.19
C LYS A 291 -4.35 -1.77 -5.85
N LYS A 292 -3.32 -2.33 -6.46
CA LYS A 292 -1.98 -1.80 -6.36
C LYS A 292 -1.29 -1.84 -7.71
N THR A 293 -1.00 -0.66 -8.21
CA THR A 293 -0.22 -0.51 -9.44
C THR A 293 1.27 -0.62 -9.09
N PRO A 294 2.10 -1.36 -9.82
CA PRO A 294 3.55 -1.29 -9.71
C PRO A 294 4.03 0.16 -9.88
N VAL A 295 5.12 0.55 -9.19
CA VAL A 295 5.59 1.94 -9.10
C VAL A 295 5.72 2.65 -10.45
N PHE A 296 6.00 1.92 -11.53
CA PHE A 296 6.14 2.43 -12.90
C PHE A 296 5.05 1.96 -13.85
N SER A 297 3.95 1.38 -13.35
CA SER A 297 2.92 0.88 -14.23
C SER A 297 1.89 1.95 -14.56
N PHE A 298 1.63 2.16 -15.85
CA PHE A 298 0.43 2.81 -16.35
C PHE A 298 -0.77 1.90 -16.39
N TYR A 299 -0.47 0.64 -16.28
CA TYR A 299 -1.48 -0.37 -16.33
C TYR A 299 -2.18 -0.34 -14.99
N ASP A 300 -3.37 0.13 -15.02
CA ASP A 300 -4.34 0.08 -13.95
C ASP A 300 -4.76 -1.38 -13.78
N THR A 301 -3.83 -2.19 -13.32
CA THR A 301 -3.97 -3.62 -13.34
C THR A 301 -4.42 -4.13 -12.02
N GLU A 302 -5.52 -4.64 -12.09
CA GLU A 302 -5.91 -5.79 -11.32
C GLU A 302 -4.87 -6.88 -11.57
N TYR A 303 -4.24 -7.36 -10.53
CA TYR A 303 -3.33 -8.51 -10.62
C TYR A 303 -4.15 -9.80 -10.87
N SER A 304 -4.79 -9.86 -12.03
CA SER A 304 -5.55 -11.01 -12.49
C SER A 304 -5.20 -11.31 -13.93
N GLY A 305 -4.80 -12.53 -14.22
CA GLY A 305 -4.38 -12.91 -15.54
C GLY A 305 -3.21 -12.08 -16.08
N LEU A 306 -2.17 -11.84 -15.27
CA LEU A 306 -1.06 -10.96 -15.59
C LEU A 306 0.28 -11.70 -15.51
N ILE A 307 1.09 -11.55 -16.56
CA ILE A 307 2.52 -11.84 -16.51
C ILE A 307 3.27 -10.53 -16.78
N LEU A 308 4.13 -10.13 -15.84
CA LEU A 308 4.94 -8.93 -15.96
C LEU A 308 6.41 -9.30 -15.76
N ALA A 309 7.26 -8.87 -16.65
CA ALA A 309 8.72 -8.92 -16.51
C ALA A 309 9.29 -7.52 -16.66
N GLY A 310 10.11 -7.09 -15.71
CA GLY A 310 10.60 -5.71 -15.69
C GLY A 310 12.02 -5.57 -15.18
N ILE A 311 12.61 -4.44 -15.55
CA ILE A 311 13.91 -3.96 -15.11
C ILE A 311 13.79 -2.53 -14.59
N GLU A 312 14.49 -2.23 -13.53
CA GLU A 312 14.50 -0.91 -12.90
C GLU A 312 15.92 -0.55 -12.48
N ALA A 313 16.35 0.66 -12.77
CA ALA A 313 17.63 1.21 -12.39
C ALA A 313 17.43 2.49 -11.58
N ASN A 314 18.18 2.63 -10.49
CA ASN A 314 18.20 3.82 -9.64
C ASN A 314 19.64 4.27 -9.44
N TYR A 315 19.90 5.56 -9.57
CA TYR A 315 21.21 6.15 -9.33
C TYR A 315 21.13 7.40 -8.45
N LEU A 316 21.85 7.38 -7.34
CA LEU A 316 21.88 8.47 -6.38
C LEU A 316 23.05 9.41 -6.65
N VAL A 317 22.76 10.59 -7.20
CA VAL A 317 23.76 11.64 -7.48
C VAL A 317 23.97 12.51 -6.25
N LYS A 318 25.19 12.53 -5.71
CA LYS A 318 25.60 13.41 -4.58
C LYS A 318 24.65 13.38 -3.38
N LYS A 319 23.89 12.29 -3.15
CA LYS A 319 22.87 12.14 -2.09
C LYS A 319 21.71 13.13 -2.13
N ILE A 320 21.58 13.92 -3.19
CA ILE A 320 20.59 14.99 -3.33
C ILE A 320 19.58 14.67 -4.42
N VAL A 321 20.06 14.09 -5.53
CA VAL A 321 19.21 13.74 -6.69
C VAL A 321 19.24 12.24 -6.87
N ASN A 322 18.06 11.63 -6.87
CA ASN A 322 17.86 10.25 -7.29
C ASN A 322 17.27 10.23 -8.70
N VAL A 323 18.01 9.68 -9.66
CA VAL A 323 17.54 9.45 -11.02
C VAL A 323 17.14 7.98 -11.15
N PHE A 324 16.01 7.72 -11.74
CA PHE A 324 15.54 6.36 -11.94
C PHE A 324 14.94 6.16 -13.33
N ALA A 325 15.03 4.94 -13.81
CA ALA A 325 14.39 4.48 -15.03
C ALA A 325 13.96 3.03 -14.89
N GLY A 326 12.88 2.67 -15.55
CA GLY A 326 12.38 1.30 -15.56
C GLY A 326 11.61 0.99 -16.83
N ALA A 327 11.52 -0.30 -17.13
CA ALA A 327 10.76 -0.83 -18.26
C ALA A 327 10.11 -2.14 -17.87
N ASP A 328 8.86 -2.34 -18.31
CA ASP A 328 8.08 -3.54 -18.05
C ASP A 328 7.48 -4.07 -19.35
N PHE A 329 7.56 -5.37 -19.53
CA PHE A 329 6.90 -6.13 -20.58
C PHE A 329 5.68 -6.85 -19.98
N ILE A 330 4.50 -6.72 -20.60
CA ILE A 330 3.23 -7.16 -20.05
C ILE A 330 2.54 -8.13 -21.01
N ILE A 331 2.16 -9.28 -20.47
CA ILE A 331 1.39 -10.32 -21.15
C ILE A 331 0.06 -10.50 -20.43
N ASP A 332 -1.02 -10.58 -21.17
CA ASP A 332 -2.35 -10.91 -20.68
C ASP A 332 -2.52 -12.44 -20.68
N ALA A 333 -2.83 -12.99 -19.53
CA ALA A 333 -3.08 -14.40 -19.29
C ALA A 333 -4.54 -14.68 -18.89
N ARG A 334 -5.48 -13.76 -19.16
CA ARG A 334 -6.92 -13.92 -18.83
C ARG A 334 -7.62 -14.86 -19.77
N THR A 335 -7.10 -15.02 -20.97
CA THR A 335 -7.63 -15.96 -21.98
C THR A 335 -6.78 -17.23 -22.03
N GLU A 336 -7.27 -18.29 -22.67
CA GLU A 336 -6.51 -19.54 -22.87
C GLU A 336 -5.19 -19.32 -23.60
N ASN A 337 -5.15 -18.36 -24.50
CA ASN A 337 -3.93 -17.97 -25.21
C ASN A 337 -3.25 -16.80 -24.49
N LEU A 338 -1.95 -16.94 -24.24
CA LEU A 338 -1.13 -15.83 -23.75
C LEU A 338 -1.05 -14.77 -24.84
N ASP A 339 -1.46 -13.55 -24.52
CA ASP A 339 -1.52 -12.45 -25.48
C ASP A 339 -0.62 -11.30 -25.02
N TYR A 340 0.17 -10.75 -25.95
CA TYR A 340 0.96 -9.54 -25.67
C TYR A 340 0.03 -8.38 -25.39
N ARG A 341 0.18 -7.76 -24.21
CA ARG A 341 -0.64 -6.62 -23.80
C ARG A 341 0.03 -5.29 -24.06
N GLY A 342 1.32 -5.20 -23.80
CA GLY A 342 2.04 -3.96 -24.02
C GLY A 342 3.42 -3.95 -23.39
N PHE A 343 4.10 -2.85 -23.66
CA PHE A 343 5.39 -2.49 -23.09
C PHE A 343 5.30 -1.09 -22.50
N GLN A 344 5.89 -0.88 -21.35
CA GLN A 344 5.95 0.44 -20.74
C GLN A 344 7.37 0.77 -20.30
N TYR A 345 7.68 2.05 -20.29
CA TYR A 345 8.86 2.56 -19.61
C TYR A 345 8.52 3.83 -18.82
N ALA A 346 9.32 4.07 -17.80
CA ALA A 346 9.26 5.29 -17.02
C ALA A 346 10.67 5.77 -16.72
N ALA A 347 10.83 7.06 -16.65
CA ALA A 347 12.05 7.69 -16.16
C ALA A 347 11.70 8.92 -15.34
N GLY A 348 12.51 9.20 -14.34
CA GLY A 348 12.25 10.34 -13.49
C GLY A 348 13.42 10.71 -12.60
N LEU A 349 13.19 11.77 -11.86
CA LEU A 349 14.13 12.24 -10.86
C LEU A 349 13.39 12.71 -9.60
N ASN A 350 14.05 12.50 -8.46
CA ASN A 350 13.65 13.09 -7.19
C ASN A 350 14.79 14.01 -6.75
N TYR A 351 14.50 15.27 -6.54
CA TYR A 351 15.46 16.28 -6.08
C TYR A 351 15.08 16.77 -4.70
N ASN A 352 15.92 16.49 -3.70
CA ASN A 352 15.78 17.03 -2.37
C ASN A 352 16.38 18.44 -2.36
N ILE A 353 15.53 19.46 -2.53
CA ILE A 353 15.93 20.88 -2.52
C ILE A 353 16.45 21.22 -1.14
N PHE A 354 15.71 20.82 -0.10
CA PHE A 354 16.06 20.89 1.31
C PHE A 354 15.74 19.54 1.97
N PRO A 355 16.16 19.28 3.21
CA PRO A 355 15.81 18.03 3.91
C PRO A 355 14.30 17.77 4.00
N ASP A 356 13.52 18.82 4.05
CA ASP A 356 12.08 18.87 4.22
C ASP A 356 11.31 19.22 2.94
N LEU A 357 12.00 19.52 1.82
CA LEU A 357 11.38 19.89 0.53
C LEU A 357 11.93 19.04 -0.61
N ARG A 358 11.04 18.29 -1.26
CA ARG A 358 11.34 17.43 -2.41
C ARG A 358 10.53 17.85 -3.64
N LEU A 359 11.20 17.91 -4.77
CA LEU A 359 10.61 17.99 -6.11
C LEU A 359 10.83 16.68 -6.83
N SER A 360 9.78 16.12 -7.43
CA SER A 360 9.87 14.92 -8.27
C SER A 360 9.27 15.20 -9.65
N ALA A 361 9.90 14.69 -10.68
CA ALA A 361 9.35 14.70 -12.05
C ALA A 361 9.48 13.28 -12.63
N ILE A 362 8.37 12.75 -13.16
CA ILE A 362 8.28 11.38 -13.67
C ILE A 362 7.56 11.40 -15.01
N ALA A 363 8.24 10.96 -16.05
CA ALA A 363 7.65 10.71 -17.36
C ALA A 363 7.44 9.22 -17.53
N LYS A 364 6.26 8.84 -17.98
CA LYS A 364 5.87 7.44 -18.19
C LYS A 364 5.24 7.30 -19.57
N GLN A 365 5.50 6.20 -20.26
CA GLN A 365 4.86 5.88 -21.53
C GLN A 365 4.50 4.40 -21.60
N PHE A 366 3.29 4.13 -22.02
CA PHE A 366 2.78 2.80 -22.31
C PHE A 366 2.51 2.67 -23.81
N PHE A 367 2.97 1.57 -24.38
CA PHE A 367 2.66 1.13 -25.73
C PHE A 367 1.82 -0.13 -25.65
N GLY A 368 0.54 0.01 -25.90
CA GLY A 368 -0.38 -1.12 -25.96
C GLY A 368 -0.23 -1.92 -27.23
N LYS A 369 -0.86 -3.10 -27.26
CA LYS A 369 -0.98 -3.91 -28.49
C LYS A 369 -1.63 -3.12 -29.62
N ASN A 370 -2.62 -2.29 -29.29
CA ASN A 370 -3.28 -1.35 -30.19
C ASN A 370 -2.80 0.08 -29.92
N THR A 371 -2.61 0.87 -30.95
CA THR A 371 -2.12 2.27 -30.83
C THR A 371 -3.05 3.16 -30.02
N GLU A 372 -4.36 2.87 -30.00
CA GLU A 372 -5.36 3.57 -29.19
C GLU A 372 -5.14 3.42 -27.68
N GLU A 373 -4.41 2.40 -27.25
CA GLU A 373 -4.06 2.15 -25.85
C GLU A 373 -2.80 2.90 -25.41
N ASN A 374 -2.10 3.55 -26.32
CA ASN A 374 -0.89 4.31 -26.00
C ASN A 374 -1.22 5.47 -25.08
N LYS A 375 -0.47 5.55 -23.98
CA LYS A 375 -0.62 6.62 -22.97
C LYS A 375 0.74 7.23 -22.67
N LEU A 376 0.76 8.55 -22.52
CA LEU A 376 1.89 9.31 -22.00
C LEU A 376 1.43 10.07 -20.76
N THR A 377 2.22 10.02 -19.70
CA THR A 377 1.96 10.84 -18.49
C THR A 377 3.25 11.54 -18.07
N LEU A 378 3.10 12.76 -17.60
CA LEU A 378 4.12 13.51 -16.91
C LEU A 378 3.58 13.94 -15.54
N ASP A 379 4.19 13.44 -14.47
CA ASP A 379 3.84 13.79 -13.11
C ASP A 379 4.89 14.75 -12.55
N ILE A 380 4.44 15.86 -12.01
CA ILE A 380 5.27 16.80 -11.24
C ILE A 380 4.75 16.81 -9.81
N VAL A 381 5.60 16.49 -8.85
CA VAL A 381 5.22 16.34 -7.44
C VAL A 381 6.10 17.23 -6.57
N LEU A 382 5.49 18.13 -5.81
CA LEU A 382 6.15 18.90 -4.77
C LEU A 382 5.67 18.39 -3.41
N GLN A 383 6.61 18.04 -2.54
CA GLN A 383 6.33 17.56 -1.18
C GLN A 383 7.13 18.37 -0.18
N MET A 384 6.47 18.81 0.88
CA MET A 384 7.09 19.52 2.00
C MET A 384 6.64 18.85 3.32
N VAL A 385 7.58 18.68 4.24
CA VAL A 385 7.33 18.17 5.60
C VAL A 385 7.77 19.26 6.59
N PHE A 386 6.99 19.49 7.66
CA PHE A 386 7.28 20.52 8.67
C PHE A 386 6.90 20.08 10.07
#